data_af92dcdd1b63166f71efa2e1ad064f27
#
_entry.id   af92dcdd1b63166f71efa2e1ad064f27
#
_cell.length_a   1.000
_cell.length_b   1.000
_cell.length_c   1.000
_cell.angle_alpha   90.00
_cell.angle_beta   90.00
_cell.angle_gamma   90.00
#
_symmetry.space_group_name_H-M   'P 1'
#
loop_
_entity.id
_entity.type
_entity.pdbx_description
1 polymer ?
#
loop_
_entity_poly.entity_id
_entity_poly.type
_entity_poly.pdbx_seq_one_letter_code
_entity_poly.pdbx_strand_id
1 'polypeptide(L)'
;MSRRHLFPLALLTAGSGLWWAHRARNWGATAEERSATYPGDELIPEPAGVTTRAITIAAPAREVWRWLVQIGQGRGGMYSYDALENLIGLDIHSTDEIREEWQHLGAGDRVTLVRPGWMGLEQGYSLPVARVDAGRAIVLRQEPPEHPWNAVWTFVVEPGSSDSCRLISHDRAARRSGMAGRFEAVAASLMEPVTTLMTRRMLLGIKDRAERAYAASTGRSTS
;
A
#
# COMPACT_ATOMS: atom_id res chain seq x y z
N MET A 1 0.51 -48.10 -17.33
CA MET A 1 1.34 -46.87 -17.15
C MET A 1 0.85 -46.16 -15.93
N SER A 2 1.74 -45.97 -14.96
CA SER A 2 1.43 -45.78 -13.54
C SER A 2 1.00 -44.36 -13.20
N ARG A 3 -0.20 -44.18 -12.60
CA ARG A 3 -0.74 -42.93 -12.00
C ARG A 3 0.04 -42.46 -10.76
N ARG A 4 1.07 -43.17 -10.32
CA ARG A 4 1.79 -42.93 -9.05
C ARG A 4 2.81 -41.77 -9.09
N HIS A 5 3.18 -41.24 -10.26
CA HIS A 5 4.20 -40.21 -10.39
C HIS A 5 3.64 -38.78 -10.59
N LEU A 6 2.32 -38.62 -10.73
CA LEU A 6 1.69 -37.30 -10.93
C LEU A 6 1.41 -36.56 -9.61
N PHE A 7 1.24 -37.28 -8.50
CA PHE A 7 0.92 -36.69 -7.20
C PHE A 7 2.09 -35.84 -6.60
N PRO A 8 3.34 -36.26 -6.61
CA PRO A 8 4.41 -35.45 -6.05
C PRO A 8 4.69 -34.19 -6.87
N LEU A 9 4.50 -34.22 -8.19
CA LEU A 9 4.71 -33.05 -9.05
C LEU A 9 3.63 -31.97 -8.79
N ALA A 10 2.37 -32.38 -8.63
CA ALA A 10 1.26 -31.49 -8.32
C ALA A 10 1.40 -30.82 -6.94
N LEU A 11 1.94 -31.53 -5.94
CA LEU A 11 2.23 -30.97 -4.62
C LEU A 11 3.39 -29.98 -4.64
N LEU A 12 4.42 -30.25 -5.43
CA LEU A 12 5.57 -29.33 -5.59
C LEU A 12 5.16 -28.05 -6.33
N THR A 13 4.33 -28.15 -7.37
CA THR A 13 3.85 -26.97 -8.09
C THR A 13 2.85 -26.14 -7.27
N ALA A 14 1.97 -26.78 -6.50
CA ALA A 14 1.08 -26.09 -5.58
C ALA A 14 1.85 -25.40 -4.44
N GLY A 15 2.84 -26.07 -3.86
CA GLY A 15 3.68 -25.48 -2.82
C GLY A 15 4.50 -24.28 -3.30
N SER A 16 5.07 -24.38 -4.51
CA SER A 16 5.80 -23.25 -5.11
C SER A 16 4.89 -22.07 -5.41
N GLY A 17 3.67 -22.30 -5.93
CA GLY A 17 2.70 -21.25 -6.19
C GLY A 17 2.26 -20.51 -4.92
N LEU A 18 1.98 -21.24 -3.84
CA LEU A 18 1.63 -20.66 -2.53
C LEU A 18 2.79 -19.86 -1.92
N TRP A 19 4.02 -20.36 -2.06
CA TRP A 19 5.22 -19.65 -1.59
C TRP A 19 5.45 -18.35 -2.36
N TRP A 20 5.30 -18.36 -3.69
CA TRP A 20 5.39 -17.16 -4.52
C TRP A 20 4.28 -16.15 -4.18
N ALA A 21 3.05 -16.60 -4.00
CA ALA A 21 1.94 -15.74 -3.61
C ALA A 21 2.19 -15.10 -2.23
N HIS A 22 2.65 -15.87 -1.25
CA HIS A 22 3.00 -15.36 0.08
C HIS A 22 4.14 -14.35 0.02
N ARG A 23 5.18 -14.64 -0.77
CA ARG A 23 6.34 -13.74 -0.94
C ARG A 23 5.96 -12.44 -1.66
N ALA A 24 5.07 -12.51 -2.63
CA ALA A 24 4.54 -11.32 -3.32
C ALA A 24 3.70 -10.45 -2.39
N ARG A 25 2.83 -11.05 -1.57
CA ARG A 25 2.02 -10.35 -0.56
C ARG A 25 2.85 -9.59 0.45
N ASN A 26 3.97 -10.18 0.88
CA ASN A 26 4.84 -9.63 1.92
C ASN A 26 6.17 -9.14 1.34
N TRP A 27 6.12 -8.55 0.14
CA TRP A 27 7.30 -8.10 -0.56
C TRP A 27 8.15 -7.15 0.30
N GLY A 28 9.42 -7.50 0.47
CA GLY A 28 10.41 -6.69 1.19
C GLY A 28 10.28 -6.66 2.71
N ALA A 29 9.18 -7.17 3.29
CA ALA A 29 8.98 -7.19 4.73
C ALA A 29 9.76 -8.33 5.41
N THR A 30 10.37 -8.05 6.56
CA THR A 30 11.02 -9.05 7.42
C THR A 30 10.00 -9.92 8.16
N ALA A 31 10.46 -10.96 8.85
CA ALA A 31 9.58 -11.79 9.69
C ALA A 31 9.01 -11.00 10.86
N GLU A 32 9.84 -10.16 11.47
CA GLU A 32 9.50 -9.29 12.58
C GLU A 32 8.44 -8.26 12.15
N GLU A 33 8.63 -7.60 11.00
CA GLU A 33 7.67 -6.63 10.46
C GLU A 33 6.31 -7.28 10.15
N ARG A 34 6.28 -8.53 9.70
CA ARG A 34 5.02 -9.25 9.45
C ARG A 34 4.27 -9.65 10.71
N SER A 35 4.97 -9.81 11.82
CA SER A 35 4.39 -10.17 13.12
C SER A 35 4.20 -8.98 14.07
N ALA A 36 4.69 -7.79 13.67
CA ALA A 36 4.52 -6.58 14.46
C ALA A 36 3.07 -6.10 14.49
N THR A 37 2.75 -5.32 15.51
CA THR A 37 1.47 -4.63 15.63
C THR A 37 1.64 -3.19 15.17
N TYR A 38 0.76 -2.74 14.30
CA TYR A 38 0.79 -1.40 13.73
C TYR A 38 -0.42 -0.55 14.15
N PRO A 39 -0.30 0.79 14.11
CA PRO A 39 -1.44 1.68 14.33
C PRO A 39 -2.61 1.30 13.40
N GLY A 40 -3.82 1.18 13.95
CA GLY A 40 -5.02 0.79 13.21
C GLY A 40 -5.33 -0.71 13.27
N ASP A 41 -4.45 -1.56 13.80
CA ASP A 41 -4.71 -3.00 13.97
C ASP A 41 -5.89 -3.27 14.88
N GLU A 42 -6.08 -2.41 15.87
CA GLU A 42 -7.20 -2.43 16.81
C GLU A 42 -8.57 -2.26 16.14
N LEU A 43 -8.62 -1.65 14.96
CA LEU A 43 -9.86 -1.45 14.19
C LEU A 43 -10.34 -2.76 13.52
N ILE A 44 -9.45 -3.73 13.32
CA ILE A 44 -9.76 -5.08 12.80
C ILE A 44 -8.96 -6.10 13.60
N PRO A 45 -9.40 -6.44 14.82
CA PRO A 45 -8.64 -7.35 15.72
C PRO A 45 -8.54 -8.77 15.15
N GLU A 46 -9.56 -9.24 14.43
CA GLU A 46 -9.62 -10.58 13.82
C GLU A 46 -9.66 -10.48 12.27
N PRO A 47 -8.51 -10.22 11.61
CA PRO A 47 -8.49 -10.09 10.17
C PRO A 47 -8.65 -11.45 9.47
N ALA A 48 -9.30 -11.44 8.30
CA ALA A 48 -9.30 -12.57 7.39
C ALA A 48 -8.01 -12.67 6.58
N GLY A 49 -7.37 -11.53 6.36
CA GLY A 49 -6.12 -11.42 5.64
C GLY A 49 -5.29 -10.25 6.14
N VAL A 50 -3.98 -10.47 6.17
CA VAL A 50 -2.97 -9.46 6.51
C VAL A 50 -1.91 -9.48 5.43
N THR A 51 -1.51 -8.31 4.96
CA THR A 51 -0.35 -8.16 4.08
C THR A 51 0.56 -7.06 4.61
N THR A 52 1.87 -7.31 4.58
CA THR A 52 2.87 -6.33 5.01
C THR A 52 3.94 -6.23 3.93
N ARG A 53 4.09 -5.04 3.37
CA ARG A 53 5.12 -4.75 2.37
C ARG A 53 6.03 -3.67 2.91
N ALA A 54 7.32 -3.76 2.66
CA ALA A 54 8.25 -2.81 3.22
C ALA A 54 9.46 -2.59 2.32
N ILE A 55 10.06 -1.40 2.43
CA ILE A 55 11.26 -1.04 1.69
C ILE A 55 12.18 -0.16 2.55
N THR A 56 13.49 -0.37 2.42
CA THR A 56 14.49 0.53 2.98
C THR A 56 14.70 1.71 2.04
N ILE A 57 14.73 2.92 2.58
CA ILE A 57 14.92 4.17 1.86
C ILE A 57 16.19 4.84 2.42
N ALA A 58 17.13 5.21 1.55
CA ALA A 58 18.36 5.91 1.92
C ALA A 58 18.11 7.43 2.04
N ALA A 59 17.15 7.77 2.90
CA ALA A 59 16.81 9.13 3.30
C ALA A 59 16.23 9.11 4.72
N PRO A 60 16.39 10.18 5.51
CA PRO A 60 15.80 10.30 6.84
C PRO A 60 14.27 10.16 6.80
N ALA A 61 13.67 9.66 7.88
CA ALA A 61 12.22 9.46 7.99
C ALA A 61 11.41 10.73 7.68
N ARG A 62 11.90 11.91 8.09
CA ARG A 62 11.25 13.20 7.81
C ARG A 62 11.10 13.50 6.31
N GLU A 63 12.07 13.09 5.49
CA GLU A 63 12.01 13.30 4.03
C GLU A 63 10.97 12.38 3.39
N VAL A 64 10.94 11.12 3.82
CA VAL A 64 9.95 10.15 3.34
C VAL A 64 8.53 10.54 3.76
N TRP A 65 8.38 11.06 4.99
CA TRP A 65 7.10 11.54 5.51
C TRP A 65 6.47 12.63 4.63
N ARG A 66 7.24 13.57 4.15
CA ARG A 66 6.78 14.66 3.28
C ARG A 66 6.14 14.14 1.98
N TRP A 67 6.68 13.07 1.40
CA TRP A 67 6.11 12.41 0.22
C TRP A 67 4.87 11.59 0.57
N LEU A 68 4.89 10.93 1.71
CA LEU A 68 3.77 10.10 2.15
C LEU A 68 2.53 10.94 2.49
N VAL A 69 2.69 12.05 3.18
CA VAL A 69 1.59 12.90 3.64
C VAL A 69 0.83 13.56 2.48
N GLN A 70 1.46 13.78 1.35
CA GLN A 70 0.81 14.37 0.17
C GLN A 70 0.23 13.34 -0.82
N ILE A 71 0.23 12.05 -0.50
CA ILE A 71 -0.31 11.00 -1.35
C ILE A 71 -1.79 11.22 -1.68
N GLY A 72 -2.20 10.83 -2.88
CA GLY A 72 -3.60 10.89 -3.34
C GLY A 72 -3.77 11.62 -4.66
N GLN A 73 -4.81 11.21 -5.40
CA GLN A 73 -5.20 11.86 -6.64
C GLN A 73 -5.67 13.31 -6.38
N GLY A 74 -5.27 14.25 -7.24
CA GLY A 74 -5.50 15.68 -7.04
C GLY A 74 -4.54 16.33 -6.05
N ARG A 75 -3.60 15.55 -5.51
CA ARG A 75 -2.48 15.97 -4.66
C ARG A 75 -1.16 15.43 -5.26
N GLY A 76 -0.31 14.83 -4.44
CA GLY A 76 0.97 14.28 -4.89
C GLY A 76 0.90 13.11 -5.86
N GLY A 77 -0.29 12.55 -6.11
CA GLY A 77 -0.47 11.33 -6.90
C GLY A 77 -0.26 10.07 -6.08
N MET A 78 -0.23 8.93 -6.77
CA MET A 78 -0.04 7.62 -6.11
C MET A 78 1.39 7.12 -6.19
N TYR A 79 2.28 7.83 -6.90
CA TYR A 79 3.67 7.45 -7.15
C TYR A 79 3.84 6.07 -7.78
N SER A 80 2.80 5.61 -8.49
CA SER A 80 2.69 4.28 -9.06
C SER A 80 2.92 4.30 -10.58
N TYR A 81 2.04 3.67 -11.36
CA TYR A 81 2.14 3.58 -12.82
C TYR A 81 1.21 4.59 -13.50
N ASP A 82 1.51 5.90 -13.39
CA ASP A 82 0.67 6.97 -13.94
C ASP A 82 0.25 6.70 -15.40
N ALA A 83 1.19 6.22 -16.24
CA ALA A 83 0.88 5.93 -17.64
C ALA A 83 -0.15 4.80 -17.81
N LEU A 84 -0.07 3.74 -16.97
CA LEU A 84 -1.02 2.62 -17.01
C LEU A 84 -2.37 3.03 -16.40
N GLU A 85 -2.33 3.78 -15.32
CA GLU A 85 -3.51 4.32 -14.64
C GLU A 85 -4.27 5.29 -15.55
N ASN A 86 -3.56 6.12 -16.31
CA ASN A 86 -4.15 7.06 -17.26
C ASN A 86 -4.63 6.39 -18.54
N LEU A 87 -4.08 5.25 -18.94
CA LEU A 87 -4.60 4.45 -20.05
C LEU A 87 -6.04 3.97 -19.78
N ILE A 88 -6.39 3.72 -18.54
CA ILE A 88 -7.76 3.38 -18.12
C ILE A 88 -8.56 4.58 -17.64
N GLY A 89 -8.05 5.80 -17.85
CA GLY A 89 -8.76 7.07 -17.62
C GLY A 89 -8.81 7.53 -16.17
N LEU A 90 -7.90 7.07 -15.31
CA LEU A 90 -7.85 7.51 -13.91
C LEU A 90 -7.36 8.96 -13.75
N ASP A 91 -6.60 9.49 -14.73
CA ASP A 91 -6.09 10.87 -14.71
C ASP A 91 -5.23 11.17 -13.46
N ILE A 92 -4.33 10.26 -13.15
CA ILE A 92 -3.40 10.38 -12.03
C ILE A 92 -2.09 10.98 -12.53
N HIS A 93 -1.59 11.98 -11.80
CA HIS A 93 -0.33 12.64 -12.07
C HIS A 93 0.50 12.72 -10.80
N SER A 94 1.56 11.90 -10.74
CA SER A 94 2.48 11.90 -9.61
C SER A 94 3.44 13.07 -9.72
N THR A 95 3.47 13.92 -8.69
CA THR A 95 4.40 15.05 -8.62
C THR A 95 5.83 14.61 -8.25
N ASP A 96 6.81 15.38 -8.70
CA ASP A 96 8.21 15.28 -8.27
C ASP A 96 8.62 16.42 -7.30
N GLU A 97 7.64 17.16 -6.80
CA GLU A 97 7.82 18.30 -5.89
C GLU A 97 7.06 18.10 -4.58
N ILE A 98 7.63 18.57 -3.49
CA ILE A 98 6.93 18.74 -2.23
C ILE A 98 6.19 20.08 -2.26
N ARG A 99 4.88 20.04 -1.99
CA ARG A 99 4.03 21.23 -1.93
C ARG A 99 3.52 21.44 -0.52
N GLU A 100 3.70 22.65 -0.01
CA GLU A 100 3.31 23.00 1.37
C GLU A 100 1.80 22.86 1.61
N GLU A 101 0.97 23.20 0.63
CA GLU A 101 -0.48 23.04 0.71
C GLU A 101 -0.94 21.58 0.91
N TRP A 102 -0.07 20.60 0.62
CA TRP A 102 -0.37 19.18 0.78
C TRP A 102 0.28 18.55 2.02
N GLN A 103 0.98 19.33 2.84
CA GLN A 103 1.65 18.79 4.03
C GLN A 103 0.74 18.68 5.25
N HIS A 104 -0.52 19.08 5.13
CA HIS A 104 -1.52 19.03 6.19
C HIS A 104 -2.50 17.89 5.94
N LEU A 105 -2.19 16.69 6.43
CA LEU A 105 -3.09 15.55 6.44
C LEU A 105 -3.41 15.20 7.88
N GLY A 106 -4.70 15.14 8.22
CA GLY A 106 -5.19 14.86 9.56
C GLY A 106 -6.31 13.82 9.60
N ALA A 107 -6.67 13.38 10.80
CA ALA A 107 -7.84 12.53 11.00
C ALA A 107 -9.10 13.26 10.53
N GLY A 108 -9.97 12.55 9.79
CA GLY A 108 -11.16 13.10 9.15
C GLY A 108 -10.95 13.55 7.70
N ASP A 109 -9.73 13.78 7.27
CA ASP A 109 -9.43 14.02 5.85
C ASP A 109 -9.66 12.76 5.01
N ARG A 110 -9.51 12.91 3.68
CA ARG A 110 -9.67 11.80 2.73
C ARG A 110 -8.51 11.75 1.74
N VAL A 111 -8.03 10.55 1.49
CA VAL A 111 -7.05 10.27 0.42
C VAL A 111 -7.82 9.73 -0.79
N THR A 112 -7.89 10.53 -1.84
CA THR A 112 -8.58 10.14 -3.08
C THR A 112 -7.71 9.18 -3.89
N LEU A 113 -8.27 8.04 -4.28
CA LEU A 113 -7.64 7.04 -5.14
C LEU A 113 -8.19 7.11 -6.57
N VAL A 114 -9.48 7.43 -6.70
CA VAL A 114 -10.19 7.50 -7.98
C VAL A 114 -11.04 8.77 -8.00
N ARG A 115 -10.87 9.57 -9.06
CA ARG A 115 -11.61 10.81 -9.24
C ARG A 115 -13.12 10.59 -9.39
N PRO A 116 -13.95 11.58 -9.02
CA PRO A 116 -15.38 11.59 -9.33
C PRO A 116 -15.65 11.41 -10.84
N GLY A 117 -16.67 10.63 -11.16
CA GLY A 117 -17.14 10.39 -12.54
C GLY A 117 -16.41 9.28 -13.29
N TRP A 118 -15.34 8.68 -12.74
CA TRP A 118 -14.65 7.58 -13.41
C TRP A 118 -15.51 6.30 -13.40
N MET A 119 -15.73 5.72 -14.60
CA MET A 119 -16.48 4.47 -14.81
C MET A 119 -17.82 4.41 -14.05
N GLY A 120 -18.51 5.55 -13.91
CA GLY A 120 -19.82 5.62 -13.22
C GLY A 120 -19.75 5.79 -11.71
N LEU A 121 -18.57 5.93 -11.14
CA LEU A 121 -18.38 6.29 -9.73
C LEU A 121 -18.58 7.80 -9.58
N GLU A 122 -19.82 8.24 -9.35
CA GLU A 122 -20.18 9.68 -9.29
C GLU A 122 -19.34 10.46 -8.30
N GLN A 123 -19.06 9.88 -7.14
CA GLN A 123 -18.27 10.50 -6.06
C GLN A 123 -16.79 10.09 -6.07
N GLY A 124 -16.37 9.26 -7.05
CA GLY A 124 -15.05 8.68 -7.06
C GLY A 124 -14.84 7.65 -5.92
N TYR A 125 -13.59 7.44 -5.54
CA TYR A 125 -13.23 6.54 -4.44
C TYR A 125 -12.12 7.15 -3.60
N SER A 126 -12.45 7.46 -2.35
CA SER A 126 -11.54 8.09 -1.40
C SER A 126 -11.53 7.34 -0.09
N LEU A 127 -10.39 7.21 0.54
CA LEU A 127 -10.21 6.53 1.82
C LEU A 127 -10.20 7.56 2.96
N PRO A 128 -11.10 7.46 3.95
CA PRO A 128 -11.04 8.27 5.15
C PRO A 128 -9.72 8.05 5.92
N VAL A 129 -9.14 9.13 6.40
CA VAL A 129 -8.00 9.12 7.31
C VAL A 129 -8.52 8.93 8.72
N ALA A 130 -8.35 7.75 9.29
CA ALA A 130 -8.78 7.45 10.66
C ALA A 130 -7.84 8.03 11.71
N ARG A 131 -6.53 8.06 11.40
CA ARG A 131 -5.49 8.51 12.32
C ARG A 131 -4.25 8.97 11.56
N VAL A 132 -3.59 10.00 12.09
CA VAL A 132 -2.23 10.40 11.69
C VAL A 132 -1.39 10.53 12.95
N ASP A 133 -0.32 9.75 13.02
CA ASP A 133 0.76 9.92 13.97
C ASP A 133 1.88 10.67 13.23
N ALA A 134 1.95 11.97 13.43
CA ALA A 134 2.81 12.88 12.66
C ALA A 134 4.28 12.40 12.62
N GLY A 135 4.84 12.32 11.42
CA GLY A 135 6.19 11.82 11.18
C GLY A 135 6.33 10.29 11.24
N ARG A 136 5.28 9.55 11.60
CA ARG A 136 5.37 8.12 11.86
C ARG A 136 4.35 7.27 11.09
N ALA A 137 3.04 7.57 11.18
CA ALA A 137 2.04 6.69 10.59
C ALA A 137 0.80 7.44 10.06
N ILE A 138 0.21 6.90 8.99
CA ILE A 138 -1.09 7.27 8.45
C ILE A 138 -1.95 6.01 8.41
N VAL A 139 -3.15 6.07 8.99
CA VAL A 139 -4.13 4.98 9.03
C VAL A 139 -5.33 5.37 8.18
N LEU A 140 -5.55 4.64 7.09
CA LEU A 140 -6.70 4.80 6.21
C LEU A 140 -7.72 3.70 6.52
N ARG A 141 -9.00 4.07 6.62
CA ARG A 141 -10.08 3.18 7.01
C ARG A 141 -11.10 3.04 5.89
N GLN A 142 -11.54 1.82 5.67
CA GLN A 142 -12.67 1.49 4.80
C GLN A 142 -13.66 0.68 5.60
N GLU A 143 -14.92 1.09 5.62
CA GLU A 143 -15.97 0.34 6.28
C GLU A 143 -17.35 0.55 5.65
N PRO A 144 -18.22 -0.48 5.65
CA PRO A 144 -19.60 -0.35 5.23
C PRO A 144 -20.39 0.63 6.13
N PRO A 145 -21.39 1.33 5.60
CA PRO A 145 -21.91 1.24 4.23
C PRO A 145 -21.16 2.10 3.21
N GLU A 146 -20.27 3.00 3.63
CA GLU A 146 -19.58 3.93 2.74
C GLU A 146 -18.63 3.21 1.77
N HIS A 147 -18.01 2.14 2.22
CA HIS A 147 -17.12 1.30 1.41
C HIS A 147 -17.64 -0.13 1.32
N PRO A 148 -17.38 -0.83 0.18
CA PRO A 148 -17.82 -2.21 0.02
C PRO A 148 -17.07 -3.20 0.91
N TRP A 149 -15.87 -2.84 1.38
CA TRP A 149 -15.04 -3.67 2.24
C TRP A 149 -14.88 -3.08 3.64
N ASN A 150 -14.52 -3.94 4.59
CA ASN A 150 -14.09 -3.54 5.91
C ASN A 150 -12.58 -3.80 6.00
N ALA A 151 -11.79 -2.76 5.85
CA ALA A 151 -10.34 -2.86 5.76
C ALA A 151 -9.63 -1.64 6.38
N VAL A 152 -8.39 -1.85 6.79
CA VAL A 152 -7.46 -0.81 7.23
C VAL A 152 -6.21 -0.89 6.36
N TRP A 153 -5.74 0.24 5.90
CA TRP A 153 -4.46 0.38 5.21
C TRP A 153 -3.59 1.38 5.96
N THR A 154 -2.51 0.91 6.51
CA THR A 154 -1.60 1.71 7.34
C THR A 154 -0.27 1.86 6.64
N PHE A 155 0.22 3.09 6.61
CA PHE A 155 1.60 3.40 6.25
C PHE A 155 2.37 3.75 7.50
N VAL A 156 3.57 3.18 7.65
CA VAL A 156 4.46 3.47 8.77
C VAL A 156 5.84 3.83 8.25
N VAL A 157 6.41 4.91 8.77
CA VAL A 157 7.80 5.31 8.55
C VAL A 157 8.56 5.08 9.85
N GLU A 158 9.44 4.10 9.85
CA GLU A 158 10.28 3.80 11.01
C GLU A 158 11.69 4.34 10.78
N PRO A 159 12.19 5.20 11.68
CA PRO A 159 13.57 5.69 11.59
C PRO A 159 14.56 4.52 11.67
N GLY A 160 15.55 4.53 10.78
CA GLY A 160 16.71 3.64 10.82
C GLY A 160 17.93 4.41 11.37
N SER A 161 19.01 4.45 10.56
CA SER A 161 20.13 5.35 10.84
C SER A 161 19.78 6.81 10.53
N SER A 162 20.75 7.74 10.76
CA SER A 162 20.58 9.16 10.43
C SER A 162 20.16 9.42 8.98
N ASP A 163 20.57 8.54 8.07
CA ASP A 163 20.44 8.68 6.62
C ASP A 163 19.53 7.61 6.01
N SER A 164 18.76 6.89 6.80
CA SER A 164 17.86 5.85 6.30
C SER A 164 16.63 5.65 7.17
N CYS A 165 15.58 5.09 6.56
CA CYS A 165 14.37 4.66 7.26
C CYS A 165 13.75 3.43 6.57
N ARG A 166 12.76 2.84 7.24
CA ARG A 166 11.86 1.83 6.68
C ARG A 166 10.51 2.47 6.38
N LEU A 167 10.01 2.24 5.18
CA LEU A 167 8.62 2.54 4.82
C LEU A 167 7.87 1.22 4.71
N ILE A 168 6.80 1.10 5.48
CA ILE A 168 5.97 -0.10 5.61
C ILE A 168 4.56 0.24 5.17
N SER A 169 3.98 -0.61 4.32
CA SER A 169 2.56 -0.64 3.98
C SER A 169 1.96 -1.89 4.59
N HIS A 170 1.01 -1.71 5.48
CA HIS A 170 0.36 -2.79 6.23
C HIS A 170 -1.15 -2.74 6.01
N ASP A 171 -1.71 -3.85 5.55
CA ASP A 171 -3.13 -3.98 5.21
C ASP A 171 -3.78 -5.06 6.06
N ARG A 172 -4.95 -4.77 6.62
CA ARG A 172 -5.81 -5.74 7.31
C ARG A 172 -7.22 -5.68 6.72
N ALA A 173 -7.77 -6.83 6.39
CA ALA A 173 -9.14 -6.95 5.91
C ALA A 173 -9.95 -7.85 6.85
N ALA A 174 -11.13 -7.39 7.23
CA ALA A 174 -12.04 -8.16 8.06
C ALA A 174 -12.66 -9.32 7.28
N ARG A 175 -13.06 -10.36 8.00
CA ARG A 175 -13.82 -11.48 7.43
C ARG A 175 -15.28 -11.07 7.24
N ARG A 176 -15.81 -11.29 6.05
CA ARG A 176 -17.25 -11.25 5.81
C ARG A 176 -17.81 -12.65 5.72
N SER A 177 -18.90 -12.91 6.42
CA SER A 177 -19.55 -14.22 6.46
C SER A 177 -20.51 -14.43 5.25
N GLY A 178 -20.89 -15.69 5.02
CA GLY A 178 -21.87 -16.06 4.03
C GLY A 178 -21.37 -16.05 2.58
N MET A 179 -22.33 -16.09 1.64
CA MET A 179 -22.07 -16.11 0.19
C MET A 179 -21.33 -14.85 -0.28
N ALA A 180 -21.70 -13.69 0.24
CA ALA A 180 -21.05 -12.41 -0.07
C ALA A 180 -19.56 -12.42 0.30
N GLY A 181 -19.21 -12.94 1.48
CA GLY A 181 -17.82 -13.08 1.91
C GLY A 181 -16.99 -14.04 1.05
N ARG A 182 -17.61 -15.12 0.54
CA ARG A 182 -16.94 -16.03 -0.41
C ARG A 182 -16.66 -15.34 -1.74
N PHE A 183 -17.62 -14.58 -2.25
CA PHE A 183 -17.43 -13.81 -3.47
C PHE A 183 -16.34 -12.75 -3.33
N GLU A 184 -16.34 -12.02 -2.21
CA GLU A 184 -15.27 -11.04 -1.89
C GLU A 184 -13.89 -11.70 -1.81
N ALA A 185 -13.77 -12.87 -1.17
CA ALA A 185 -12.50 -13.57 -1.07
C ALA A 185 -11.95 -13.97 -2.44
N VAL A 186 -12.84 -14.41 -3.36
CA VAL A 186 -12.45 -14.71 -4.74
C VAL A 186 -12.04 -13.44 -5.47
N ALA A 187 -12.83 -12.36 -5.39
CA ALA A 187 -12.51 -11.08 -6.02
C ALA A 187 -11.19 -10.50 -5.50
N ALA A 188 -10.97 -10.52 -4.19
CA ALA A 188 -9.72 -10.09 -3.58
C ALA A 188 -8.53 -10.92 -4.06
N SER A 189 -8.69 -12.24 -4.18
CA SER A 189 -7.63 -13.13 -4.69
C SER A 189 -7.28 -12.85 -6.15
N LEU A 190 -8.25 -12.49 -6.98
CA LEU A 190 -8.02 -12.11 -8.38
C LEU A 190 -7.35 -10.72 -8.49
N MET A 191 -7.66 -9.81 -7.58
CA MET A 191 -7.06 -8.46 -7.56
C MET A 191 -5.69 -8.40 -6.87
N GLU A 192 -5.33 -9.41 -6.11
CA GLU A 192 -4.07 -9.43 -5.33
C GLU A 192 -2.80 -9.17 -6.16
N PRO A 193 -2.62 -9.74 -7.37
CA PRO A 193 -1.44 -9.43 -8.18
C PRO A 193 -1.37 -7.96 -8.57
N VAL A 194 -2.52 -7.36 -8.90
CA VAL A 194 -2.61 -5.94 -9.28
C VAL A 194 -2.29 -5.05 -8.09
N THR A 195 -2.93 -5.26 -6.95
CA THR A 195 -2.68 -4.49 -5.73
C THR A 195 -1.23 -4.63 -5.27
N THR A 196 -0.66 -5.83 -5.36
CA THR A 196 0.76 -6.06 -5.04
C THR A 196 1.69 -5.27 -5.95
N LEU A 197 1.44 -5.28 -7.26
CA LEU A 197 2.24 -4.56 -8.24
C LEU A 197 2.15 -3.04 -8.01
N MET A 198 0.94 -2.53 -7.81
CA MET A 198 0.66 -1.11 -7.59
C MET A 198 1.30 -0.62 -6.30
N THR A 199 1.08 -1.32 -5.18
CA THR A 199 1.67 -0.95 -3.88
C THR A 199 3.20 -1.01 -3.93
N ARG A 200 3.76 -2.06 -4.54
CA ARG A 200 5.22 -2.14 -4.72
C ARG A 200 5.77 -0.94 -5.49
N ARG A 201 5.13 -0.57 -6.60
CA ARG A 201 5.55 0.57 -7.42
C ARG A 201 5.41 1.90 -6.68
N MET A 202 4.34 2.07 -5.92
CA MET A 202 4.12 3.24 -5.06
C MET A 202 5.25 3.38 -4.02
N LEU A 203 5.60 2.30 -3.31
CA LEU A 203 6.70 2.33 -2.34
C LEU A 203 8.04 2.67 -3.01
N LEU A 204 8.31 2.11 -4.19
CA LEU A 204 9.48 2.45 -5.00
C LEU A 204 9.43 3.91 -5.48
N GLY A 205 8.28 4.42 -5.90
CA GLY A 205 8.10 5.80 -6.34
C GLY A 205 8.34 6.82 -5.21
N ILE A 206 7.92 6.51 -3.99
CA ILE A 206 8.23 7.32 -2.80
C ILE A 206 9.73 7.26 -2.50
N LYS A 207 10.32 6.06 -2.53
CA LYS A 207 11.77 5.87 -2.34
C LYS A 207 12.58 6.74 -3.30
N ASP A 208 12.33 6.60 -4.60
CA ASP A 208 13.08 7.31 -5.64
C ASP A 208 13.02 8.83 -5.45
N ARG A 209 11.87 9.37 -5.05
CA ARG A 209 11.68 10.81 -4.81
C ARG A 209 12.37 11.29 -3.55
N ALA A 210 12.19 10.56 -2.44
CA ALA A 210 12.81 10.91 -1.16
C ALA A 210 14.33 10.86 -1.24
N GLU A 211 14.90 9.85 -1.88
CA GLU A 211 16.35 9.71 -2.05
C GLU A 211 16.93 10.80 -2.95
N ARG A 212 16.27 11.12 -4.08
CA ARG A 212 16.70 12.24 -4.93
C ARG A 212 16.64 13.58 -4.21
N ALA A 213 15.55 13.87 -3.52
CA ALA A 213 15.39 15.11 -2.77
C ALA A 213 16.45 15.24 -1.67
N TYR A 214 16.71 14.15 -0.95
CA TYR A 214 17.73 14.13 0.10
C TYR A 214 19.14 14.28 -0.47
N ALA A 215 19.47 13.59 -1.55
CA ALA A 215 20.77 13.74 -2.20
C ALA A 215 21.00 15.17 -2.70
N ALA A 216 19.99 15.80 -3.31
CA ALA A 216 20.07 17.20 -3.74
C ALA A 216 20.30 18.17 -2.58
N SER A 217 19.64 17.96 -1.43
CA SER A 217 19.78 18.81 -0.24
C SER A 217 21.14 18.66 0.46
N THR A 218 21.81 17.50 0.31
CA THR A 218 23.08 17.20 0.97
C THR A 218 24.29 17.31 0.05
N GLY A 219 24.12 17.66 -1.22
CA GLY A 219 25.17 17.69 -2.23
C GLY A 219 25.75 16.31 -2.58
N ARG A 220 25.09 15.23 -2.19
CA ARG A 220 25.46 13.85 -2.53
C ARG A 220 24.98 13.52 -3.95
N SER A 221 25.91 13.12 -4.83
CA SER A 221 25.52 12.59 -6.15
C SER A 221 24.91 11.20 -5.98
N THR A 222 23.75 10.99 -6.57
CA THR A 222 23.16 9.64 -6.70
C THR A 222 23.91 8.91 -7.79
N SER A 223 24.74 7.95 -7.41
CA SER A 223 25.40 7.03 -8.35
C SER A 223 24.49 5.85 -8.70
#